data_05166554d279769eaf2d567927851fa1
#
_entry.id   05166554d279769eaf2d567927851fa1
#
_cell.length_a   1.000
_cell.length_b   1.000
_cell.length_c   1.000
_cell.angle_alpha   90.00
_cell.angle_beta   90.00
_cell.angle_gamma   90.00
#
_symmetry.space_group_name_H-M   'P 1'
#
loop_
_entity.id
_entity.type
_entity.pdbx_description
1 polymer ?
#
loop_
_entity_poly.entity_id
_entity_poly.type
_entity_poly.pdbx_seq_one_letter_code
_entity_poly.pdbx_strand_id
1 'polypeptide(L)'
;MPSASVKLTPNPKNIYIAPFDTSTAKWMVGRDGIELVNFKEDFQTNFTHQLQTRLEKLAPTEMRWVNDLPDHGWLVTGEFTTVDQGSRALRTAVGLGFGETTLQTTVYVYDLDVSKTQYILSFRTGVPDPKHDTGAGSGSFPAGLSALGEPISTATGLGSGLKLDTTRTCREIVAILAQYM
;
A
#
# COMPACT_ATOMS: atom_id res chain seq x y z
N MET A 1 31.22 -10.56 9.90
CA MET A 1 30.45 -11.70 9.38
C MET A 1 29.41 -11.13 8.46
N PRO A 2 29.41 -11.38 7.14
CA PRO A 2 28.30 -10.98 6.30
C PRO A 2 27.06 -11.76 6.74
N SER A 3 26.04 -11.03 7.18
CA SER A 3 24.72 -11.59 7.42
C SER A 3 24.24 -12.19 6.10
N ALA A 4 24.02 -13.49 6.07
CA ALA A 4 23.42 -14.12 4.90
C ALA A 4 22.12 -13.40 4.63
N SER A 5 21.97 -12.80 3.45
CA SER A 5 20.74 -12.14 3.05
C SER A 5 19.67 -13.22 2.96
N VAL A 6 18.85 -13.31 3.99
CA VAL A 6 17.67 -14.20 3.97
C VAL A 6 16.78 -13.68 2.85
N LYS A 7 16.46 -14.56 1.89
CA LYS A 7 15.58 -14.25 0.76
C LYS A 7 14.21 -14.86 1.01
N LEU A 8 13.17 -14.23 0.49
CA LEU A 8 11.84 -14.80 0.47
C LEU A 8 11.85 -16.14 -0.29
N THR A 9 11.13 -17.13 0.22
CA THR A 9 10.88 -18.38 -0.50
C THR A 9 10.06 -18.06 -1.75
N PRO A 10 10.55 -18.33 -2.96
CA PRO A 10 9.84 -17.98 -4.18
C PRO A 10 8.55 -18.81 -4.33
N ASN A 11 7.59 -18.26 -5.05
CA ASN A 11 6.30 -18.90 -5.37
C ASN A 11 5.56 -19.44 -4.12
N PRO A 12 5.16 -18.56 -3.18
CA PRO A 12 4.41 -18.98 -2.00
C PRO A 12 3.08 -19.62 -2.44
N LYS A 13 2.67 -20.69 -1.78
CA LYS A 13 1.38 -21.33 -2.05
C LYS A 13 0.20 -20.42 -1.73
N ASN A 14 0.36 -19.62 -0.69
CA ASN A 14 -0.63 -18.64 -0.23
C ASN A 14 0.05 -17.35 0.18
N ILE A 15 -0.66 -16.25 -0.01
CA ILE A 15 -0.33 -14.95 0.56
C ILE A 15 -1.39 -14.62 1.60
N TYR A 16 -0.96 -14.15 2.76
CA TYR A 16 -1.84 -13.64 3.80
C TYR A 16 -1.64 -12.15 3.91
N ILE A 17 -2.73 -11.42 4.15
CA ILE A 17 -2.69 -9.99 4.36
C ILE A 17 -3.26 -9.66 5.73
N ALA A 18 -2.51 -8.95 6.55
CA ALA A 18 -3.02 -8.34 7.77
C ALA A 18 -3.29 -6.85 7.53
N PRO A 19 -4.32 -6.28 8.17
CA PRO A 19 -4.61 -4.86 8.06
C PRO A 19 -3.39 -4.00 8.41
N PHE A 20 -3.18 -2.95 7.62
CA PHE A 20 -2.08 -2.01 7.85
C PHE A 20 -2.38 -1.14 9.05
N ASP A 21 -1.37 -0.85 9.86
CA ASP A 21 -1.51 0.00 11.03
C ASP A 21 -1.83 1.45 10.63
N THR A 22 -2.81 2.03 11.31
CA THR A 22 -3.28 3.41 11.11
C THR A 22 -2.85 4.35 12.24
N SER A 23 -2.26 3.80 13.32
CA SER A 23 -2.04 4.54 14.57
C SER A 23 -0.92 5.58 14.47
N THR A 24 0.14 5.27 13.72
CA THR A 24 1.35 6.10 13.60
C THR A 24 1.30 7.07 12.43
N ALA A 25 0.33 6.93 11.53
CA ALA A 25 0.23 7.74 10.32
C ALA A 25 -0.06 9.21 10.59
N LYS A 26 0.52 10.07 9.77
CA LYS A 26 0.13 11.48 9.68
C LYS A 26 -1.12 11.59 8.79
N TRP A 27 -2.25 11.93 9.40
CA TRP A 27 -3.53 12.10 8.71
C TRP A 27 -3.81 13.57 8.43
N MET A 28 -3.91 13.93 7.17
CA MET A 28 -4.25 15.27 6.67
C MET A 28 -5.49 15.17 5.77
N VAL A 29 -6.64 14.87 6.38
CA VAL A 29 -7.87 14.52 5.65
C VAL A 29 -9.04 15.47 5.95
N GLY A 30 -8.80 16.55 6.72
CA GLY A 30 -9.81 17.55 7.04
C GLY A 30 -10.97 17.00 7.89
N ARG A 31 -10.69 15.98 8.70
CA ARG A 31 -11.63 15.35 9.66
C ARG A 31 -10.98 15.26 11.02
N ASP A 32 -11.79 15.30 12.06
CA ASP A 32 -11.36 15.16 13.45
C ASP A 32 -12.33 14.29 14.27
N GLY A 33 -11.98 14.04 15.52
CA GLY A 33 -12.83 13.28 16.43
C GLY A 33 -13.30 11.94 15.86
N ILE A 34 -14.60 11.65 16.02
CA ILE A 34 -15.20 10.37 15.60
C ILE A 34 -15.20 10.22 14.08
N GLU A 35 -15.30 11.31 13.33
CA GLU A 35 -15.26 11.25 11.86
C GLU A 35 -13.90 10.78 11.37
N LEU A 36 -12.83 11.20 12.02
CA LEU A 36 -11.48 10.72 11.70
C LEU A 36 -11.31 9.23 12.05
N VAL A 37 -11.85 8.78 13.18
CA VAL A 37 -11.80 7.37 13.57
C VAL A 37 -12.50 6.50 12.53
N ASN A 38 -13.74 6.84 12.20
CA ASN A 38 -14.50 6.11 11.19
C ASN A 38 -13.80 6.11 9.81
N PHE A 39 -13.26 7.27 9.43
CA PHE A 39 -12.52 7.37 8.17
C PHE A 39 -11.29 6.47 8.11
N LYS A 40 -10.54 6.35 9.21
CA LYS A 40 -9.35 5.47 9.30
C LYS A 40 -9.75 4.01 9.14
N GLU A 41 -10.82 3.57 9.79
CA GLU A 41 -11.34 2.21 9.70
C GLU A 41 -11.82 1.88 8.29
N ASP A 42 -12.60 2.75 7.69
CA ASP A 42 -13.09 2.60 6.31
C ASP A 42 -11.94 2.59 5.31
N PHE A 43 -10.96 3.46 5.50
CA PHE A 43 -9.78 3.55 4.65
C PHE A 43 -8.92 2.29 4.72
N GLN A 44 -8.64 1.81 5.95
CA GLN A 44 -7.88 0.58 6.20
C GLN A 44 -8.57 -0.63 5.56
N THR A 45 -9.88 -0.76 5.76
CA THR A 45 -10.68 -1.86 5.20
C THR A 45 -10.65 -1.83 3.67
N ASN A 46 -10.86 -0.66 3.08
CA ASN A 46 -10.85 -0.49 1.63
C ASN A 46 -9.48 -0.79 1.03
N PHE A 47 -8.42 -0.27 1.64
CA PHE A 47 -7.04 -0.53 1.21
C PHE A 47 -6.71 -2.03 1.26
N THR A 48 -7.04 -2.69 2.39
CA THR A 48 -6.80 -4.12 2.58
C THR A 48 -7.52 -4.95 1.52
N HIS A 49 -8.79 -4.66 1.25
CA HIS A 49 -9.57 -5.35 0.24
C HIS A 49 -9.02 -5.13 -1.18
N GLN A 50 -8.63 -3.90 -1.52
CA GLN A 50 -8.02 -3.61 -2.82
C GLN A 50 -6.68 -4.31 -3.00
N LEU A 51 -5.86 -4.37 -1.96
CA LEU A 51 -4.57 -5.04 -2.00
C LEU A 51 -4.78 -6.56 -2.11
N GLN A 52 -5.70 -7.14 -1.33
CA GLN A 52 -6.06 -8.56 -1.41
C GLN A 52 -6.43 -8.97 -2.84
N THR A 53 -7.40 -8.28 -3.44
CA THR A 53 -7.86 -8.56 -4.80
C THR A 53 -6.75 -8.53 -5.85
N ARG A 54 -5.73 -7.70 -5.62
CA ARG A 54 -4.59 -7.61 -6.54
C ARG A 54 -3.54 -8.68 -6.28
N LEU A 55 -3.29 -9.03 -5.03
CA LEU A 55 -2.37 -10.11 -4.64
C LEU A 55 -2.89 -11.47 -5.10
N GLU A 56 -4.20 -11.68 -5.20
CA GLU A 56 -4.81 -12.89 -5.75
C GLU A 56 -4.35 -13.22 -7.18
N LYS A 57 -3.84 -12.23 -7.91
CA LYS A 57 -3.22 -12.46 -9.23
C LYS A 57 -1.84 -13.12 -9.16
N LEU A 58 -1.19 -13.05 -8.01
CA LEU A 58 0.11 -13.69 -7.77
C LEU A 58 -0.06 -15.08 -7.15
N ALA A 59 -0.87 -15.19 -6.11
CA ALA A 59 -1.17 -16.44 -5.42
C ALA A 59 -2.52 -16.30 -4.66
N PRO A 60 -3.17 -17.40 -4.27
CA PRO A 60 -4.35 -17.37 -3.41
C PRO A 60 -4.09 -16.49 -2.17
N THR A 61 -4.95 -15.51 -1.92
CA THR A 61 -4.73 -14.50 -0.88
C THR A 61 -5.91 -14.46 0.09
N GLU A 62 -5.61 -14.52 1.38
CA GLU A 62 -6.57 -14.46 2.46
C GLU A 62 -6.20 -13.38 3.47
N MET A 63 -7.22 -12.72 4.04
CA MET A 63 -7.02 -11.83 5.17
C MET A 63 -6.85 -12.65 6.46
N ARG A 64 -5.81 -12.33 7.24
CA ARG A 64 -5.51 -12.96 8.54
C ARG A 64 -5.10 -11.92 9.57
N TRP A 65 -5.40 -12.20 10.82
CA TRP A 65 -4.88 -11.40 11.93
C TRP A 65 -3.49 -11.91 12.35
N VAL A 66 -2.66 -11.03 12.83
CA VAL A 66 -1.25 -11.33 13.19
C VAL A 66 -1.12 -12.43 14.28
N ASN A 67 -2.17 -12.62 15.06
CA ASN A 67 -2.24 -13.66 16.11
C ASN A 67 -2.80 -15.01 15.63
N ASP A 68 -3.21 -15.11 14.37
CA ASP A 68 -3.76 -16.33 13.76
C ASP A 68 -3.09 -16.60 12.41
N LEU A 69 -1.77 -16.79 12.45
CA LEU A 69 -0.97 -17.01 11.26
C LEU A 69 -0.70 -18.51 11.04
N PRO A 70 -0.88 -19.00 9.81
CA PRO A 70 -0.48 -20.33 9.42
C PRO A 70 1.05 -20.50 9.45
N ASP A 71 1.52 -21.72 9.18
CA ASP A 71 2.93 -22.05 9.25
C ASP A 71 3.69 -21.85 7.93
N HIS A 72 2.97 -21.62 6.83
CA HIS A 72 3.55 -21.54 5.49
C HIS A 72 2.95 -20.40 4.69
N GLY A 73 3.75 -19.84 3.78
CA GLY A 73 3.35 -18.79 2.86
C GLY A 73 3.92 -17.41 3.24
N TRP A 74 3.48 -16.38 2.56
CA TRP A 74 3.88 -15.02 2.87
C TRP A 74 2.80 -14.28 3.65
N LEU A 75 3.21 -13.50 4.63
CA LEU A 75 2.36 -12.49 5.26
C LEU A 75 2.80 -11.10 4.78
N VAL A 76 1.85 -10.37 4.21
CA VAL A 76 2.01 -8.97 3.82
C VAL A 76 1.23 -8.09 4.81
N THR A 77 1.92 -7.19 5.46
CA THR A 77 1.32 -6.18 6.34
C THR A 77 2.13 -4.89 6.25
N GLY A 78 1.79 -3.89 7.02
CA GLY A 78 2.52 -2.62 7.01
C GLY A 78 1.88 -1.58 7.89
N GLU A 79 2.31 -0.36 7.67
CA GLU A 79 1.79 0.83 8.31
C GLU A 79 1.58 1.95 7.30
N PHE A 80 0.56 2.76 7.50
CA PHE A 80 0.45 4.03 6.81
C PHE A 80 1.37 5.04 7.49
N THR A 81 2.16 5.77 6.71
CA THR A 81 3.05 6.83 7.23
C THR A 81 2.49 8.22 6.97
N THR A 82 1.88 8.42 5.80
CA THR A 82 1.21 9.68 5.45
C THR A 82 -0.05 9.38 4.63
N VAL A 83 -1.15 9.99 5.05
CA VAL A 83 -2.42 9.99 4.31
C VAL A 83 -2.90 11.42 4.19
N ASP A 84 -2.74 12.00 3.01
CA ASP A 84 -3.14 13.38 2.70
C ASP A 84 -4.21 13.37 1.61
N GLN A 85 -5.38 13.88 1.93
CA GLN A 85 -6.48 14.00 0.97
C GLN A 85 -6.31 15.19 0.02
N GLY A 86 -5.30 16.02 0.25
CA GLY A 86 -5.05 17.24 -0.48
C GLY A 86 -6.08 18.35 -0.20
N SER A 87 -5.74 19.56 -0.54
CA SER A 87 -6.63 20.72 -0.40
C SER A 87 -7.31 21.05 -1.72
N ARG A 88 -8.65 20.97 -1.76
CA ARG A 88 -9.43 21.39 -2.94
C ARG A 88 -9.27 22.88 -3.22
N ALA A 89 -9.14 23.69 -2.16
CA ALA A 89 -8.99 25.14 -2.29
C ALA A 89 -7.65 25.52 -2.94
N LEU A 90 -6.58 24.83 -2.61
CA LEU A 90 -5.26 25.08 -3.20
C LEU A 90 -5.18 24.61 -4.66
N ARG A 91 -5.87 23.52 -5.02
CA ARG A 91 -5.93 23.06 -6.43
C ARG A 91 -6.60 24.05 -7.37
N THR A 92 -7.62 24.76 -6.88
CA THR A 92 -8.37 25.76 -7.68
C THR A 92 -7.66 27.11 -7.74
N ALA A 93 -6.91 27.48 -6.69
CA ALA A 93 -6.35 28.84 -6.58
C ALA A 93 -4.98 29.00 -7.25
N VAL A 94 -4.16 27.95 -7.34
CA VAL A 94 -2.75 28.08 -7.73
C VAL A 94 -2.35 27.27 -8.97
N GLY A 95 -3.14 26.29 -9.39
CA GLY A 95 -2.97 25.59 -10.69
C GLY A 95 -1.65 24.84 -10.94
N LEU A 96 -0.76 24.71 -9.94
CA LEU A 96 0.62 24.23 -10.10
C LEU A 96 0.95 23.04 -9.17
N GLY A 97 0.07 22.02 -9.09
CA GLY A 97 0.38 20.80 -8.31
C GLY A 97 0.27 20.95 -6.79
N PHE A 98 -0.10 22.12 -6.28
CA PHE A 98 -0.37 22.34 -4.87
C PHE A 98 -1.71 21.72 -4.46
N GLY A 99 -1.71 20.96 -3.35
CA GLY A 99 -2.92 20.30 -2.84
C GLY A 99 -3.15 18.93 -3.46
N GLU A 100 -2.12 18.29 -3.99
CA GLU A 100 -2.16 16.88 -4.42
C GLU A 100 -2.40 15.95 -3.22
N THR A 101 -3.01 14.81 -3.51
CA THR A 101 -3.18 13.75 -2.51
C THR A 101 -1.87 12.99 -2.36
N THR A 102 -1.62 12.50 -1.15
CA THR A 102 -0.42 11.69 -0.88
C THR A 102 -0.80 10.48 -0.03
N LEU A 103 -0.37 9.32 -0.47
CA LEU A 103 -0.46 8.08 0.30
C LEU A 103 0.91 7.43 0.35
N GLN A 104 1.45 7.34 1.57
CA GLN A 104 2.73 6.67 1.81
C GLN A 104 2.54 5.54 2.81
N THR A 105 3.16 4.40 2.52
CA THR A 105 3.15 3.23 3.41
C THR A 105 4.55 2.66 3.58
N THR A 106 4.78 1.98 4.70
CA THR A 106 5.87 1.03 4.87
C THR A 106 5.26 -0.36 4.87
N VAL A 107 5.77 -1.22 4.02
CA VAL A 107 5.30 -2.61 3.86
C VAL A 107 6.31 -3.55 4.46
N TYR A 108 5.83 -4.56 5.18
CA TYR A 108 6.62 -5.63 5.76
C TYR A 108 6.13 -6.97 5.20
N VAL A 109 7.04 -7.79 4.73
CA VAL A 109 6.76 -9.13 4.21
C VAL A 109 7.48 -10.15 5.06
N TYR A 110 6.70 -11.04 5.66
CA TYR A 110 7.18 -12.17 6.43
C TYR A 110 7.09 -13.42 5.56
N ASP A 111 8.13 -14.21 5.57
CA ASP A 111 8.11 -15.57 5.05
C ASP A 111 7.82 -16.51 6.22
N LEU A 112 6.62 -17.05 6.27
CA LEU A 112 6.15 -17.88 7.39
C LEU A 112 6.86 -19.24 7.44
N ASP A 113 7.47 -19.65 6.33
CA ASP A 113 8.34 -20.83 6.28
C ASP A 113 9.69 -20.58 6.98
N VAL A 114 10.08 -19.31 7.16
CA VAL A 114 11.35 -18.90 7.76
C VAL A 114 11.13 -18.33 9.16
N SER A 115 10.24 -17.34 9.31
CA SER A 115 10.01 -16.66 10.58
C SER A 115 8.64 -15.98 10.62
N LYS A 116 7.93 -16.17 11.73
CA LYS A 116 6.68 -15.45 12.02
C LYS A 116 6.90 -14.11 12.74
N THR A 117 8.12 -13.85 13.22
CA THR A 117 8.43 -12.69 14.08
C THR A 117 9.36 -11.68 13.42
N GLN A 118 10.03 -12.06 12.34
CA GLN A 118 10.94 -11.18 11.60
C GLN A 118 10.52 -11.09 10.15
N TYR A 119 10.33 -9.88 9.67
CA TYR A 119 10.11 -9.66 8.24
C TYR A 119 11.41 -9.90 7.46
N ILE A 120 11.28 -10.48 6.28
CA ILE A 120 12.40 -10.76 5.38
C ILE A 120 12.60 -9.60 4.39
N LEU A 121 11.52 -8.92 4.06
CA LEU A 121 11.55 -7.78 3.13
C LEU A 121 10.76 -6.62 3.74
N SER A 122 11.28 -5.41 3.61
CA SER A 122 10.53 -4.18 3.86
C SER A 122 10.83 -3.14 2.80
N PHE A 123 9.81 -2.37 2.44
CA PHE A 123 9.94 -1.29 1.47
C PHE A 123 8.90 -0.20 1.71
N ARG A 124 9.14 0.98 1.15
CA ARG A 124 8.19 2.10 1.19
C ARG A 124 7.54 2.28 -0.17
N THR A 125 6.29 2.74 -0.15
CA THR A 125 5.53 3.10 -1.35
C THR A 125 5.06 4.54 -1.27
N GLY A 126 4.74 5.13 -2.43
CA GLY A 126 4.25 6.50 -2.51
C GLY A 126 5.31 7.57 -2.19
N VAL A 127 6.59 7.21 -2.12
CA VAL A 127 7.68 8.15 -1.93
C VAL A 127 8.16 8.63 -3.30
N PRO A 128 8.21 9.95 -3.57
CA PRO A 128 8.80 10.45 -4.82
C PRO A 128 10.25 9.97 -4.97
N ASP A 129 10.60 9.42 -6.13
CA ASP A 129 12.00 9.08 -6.40
C ASP A 129 12.79 10.38 -6.59
N PRO A 130 13.80 10.68 -5.74
CA PRO A 130 14.58 11.91 -5.85
C PRO A 130 15.40 12.03 -7.13
N LYS A 131 15.43 10.99 -7.97
CA LYS A 131 16.17 10.99 -9.25
C LYS A 131 15.30 11.34 -10.46
N HIS A 132 14.00 11.49 -10.31
CA HIS A 132 13.09 11.87 -11.38
C HIS A 132 12.24 13.09 -11.01
N ASP A 133 12.91 14.20 -10.70
CA ASP A 133 12.27 15.50 -10.62
C ASP A 133 12.17 16.09 -12.04
N THR A 134 11.22 15.59 -12.83
CA THR A 134 10.73 16.23 -14.04
C THR A 134 9.22 16.41 -13.89
N GLY A 135 8.88 17.55 -13.38
CA GLY A 135 7.60 18.22 -13.25
C GLY A 135 6.38 17.58 -13.95
N ALA A 136 5.78 16.62 -13.29
CA ALA A 136 4.39 16.19 -13.38
C ALA A 136 4.27 14.95 -12.50
N GLY A 137 3.44 14.94 -11.49
CA GLY A 137 3.25 13.87 -10.51
C GLY A 137 3.07 12.46 -11.09
N SER A 138 4.14 11.87 -11.52
CA SER A 138 4.22 10.55 -12.09
C SER A 138 5.30 9.79 -11.34
N GLY A 139 4.89 9.03 -10.32
CA GLY A 139 5.72 7.95 -9.82
C GLY A 139 6.08 7.03 -10.99
N SER A 140 7.37 6.90 -11.30
CA SER A 140 7.85 6.03 -12.37
C SER A 140 7.55 4.57 -12.01
N PHE A 141 6.53 4.01 -12.63
CA PHE A 141 6.33 2.56 -12.65
C PHE A 141 7.36 1.93 -13.58
N PRO A 142 7.92 0.76 -13.24
CA PRO A 142 8.67 -0.01 -14.22
C PRO A 142 7.78 -0.25 -15.44
N ALA A 143 8.33 0.07 -16.61
CA ALA A 143 7.63 -0.09 -17.89
C ALA A 143 7.17 -1.54 -18.07
N GLY A 144 5.90 -1.79 -17.96
CA GLY A 144 5.28 -3.11 -18.07
C GLY A 144 3.95 -3.25 -17.36
N LEU A 145 3.62 -2.36 -16.43
CA LEU A 145 2.38 -2.46 -15.65
C LEU A 145 1.17 -1.70 -16.23
N SER A 146 1.30 -1.08 -17.40
CA SER A 146 0.23 -0.28 -18.02
C SER A 146 -0.96 -1.12 -18.55
N ALA A 147 -0.91 -2.45 -18.49
CA ALA A 147 -1.86 -3.32 -19.17
C ALA A 147 -3.01 -3.86 -18.30
N LEU A 148 -3.07 -3.53 -17.01
CA LEU A 148 -4.16 -4.01 -16.17
C LEU A 148 -5.23 -2.91 -15.99
N GLY A 149 -6.04 -2.72 -17.02
CA GLY A 149 -7.27 -1.93 -16.98
C GLY A 149 -8.30 -2.57 -16.05
N GLU A 150 -8.34 -2.17 -14.79
CA GLU A 150 -9.38 -2.58 -13.86
C GLU A 150 -10.30 -1.39 -13.54
N PRO A 151 -11.63 -1.61 -13.47
CA PRO A 151 -12.56 -0.55 -13.09
C PRO A 151 -12.29 -0.11 -11.64
N ILE A 152 -12.26 1.20 -11.45
CA ILE A 152 -12.14 1.81 -10.12
C ILE A 152 -13.47 1.63 -9.41
N SER A 153 -13.52 0.69 -8.44
CA SER A 153 -14.72 0.54 -7.61
C SER A 153 -14.97 1.80 -6.81
N THR A 154 -16.21 2.24 -6.81
CA THR A 154 -16.68 3.45 -6.11
C THR A 154 -16.77 3.20 -4.61
N ALA A 155 -15.66 3.38 -3.87
CA ALA A 155 -15.73 3.50 -2.43
C ALA A 155 -16.29 4.88 -2.07
N THR A 156 -17.42 4.89 -1.39
CA THR A 156 -18.08 6.09 -0.89
C THR A 156 -17.22 6.76 0.20
N GLY A 157 -16.97 8.05 0.07
CA GLY A 157 -16.28 8.84 1.10
C GLY A 157 -14.82 9.21 0.85
N LEU A 158 -14.09 8.49 -0.01
CA LEU A 158 -12.74 8.86 -0.41
C LEU A 158 -12.78 9.89 -1.54
N GLY A 159 -11.99 10.95 -1.44
CA GLY A 159 -11.80 11.88 -2.56
C GLY A 159 -11.17 11.16 -3.76
N SER A 160 -11.47 11.61 -4.97
CA SER A 160 -11.00 10.97 -6.21
C SER A 160 -9.48 10.79 -6.27
N GLY A 161 -8.71 11.77 -5.77
CA GLY A 161 -7.25 11.69 -5.70
C GLY A 161 -6.75 10.57 -4.79
N LEU A 162 -7.28 10.47 -3.58
CA LEU A 162 -6.86 9.45 -2.62
C LEU A 162 -7.22 8.02 -3.09
N LYS A 163 -8.32 7.87 -3.85
CA LYS A 163 -8.65 6.59 -4.52
C LYS A 163 -7.60 6.19 -5.55
N LEU A 164 -7.13 7.16 -6.34
CA LEU A 164 -6.07 6.92 -7.33
C LEU A 164 -4.77 6.53 -6.64
N ASP A 165 -4.40 7.22 -5.57
CA ASP A 165 -3.18 6.92 -4.83
C ASP A 165 -3.27 5.56 -4.13
N THR A 166 -4.42 5.20 -3.57
CA THR A 166 -4.66 3.84 -3.04
C THR A 166 -4.45 2.78 -4.13
N THR A 167 -5.01 3.01 -5.31
CA THR A 167 -4.86 2.09 -6.44
C THR A 167 -3.39 1.98 -6.89
N ARG A 168 -2.67 3.10 -6.97
CA ARG A 168 -1.25 3.14 -7.33
C ARG A 168 -0.40 2.39 -6.30
N THR A 169 -0.59 2.71 -5.03
CA THR A 169 0.13 2.07 -3.92
C THR A 169 -0.07 0.56 -3.91
N CYS A 170 -1.31 0.08 -4.05
CA CYS A 170 -1.58 -1.35 -4.13
C CYS A 170 -0.90 -2.00 -5.34
N ARG A 171 -0.87 -1.34 -6.51
CA ARG A 171 -0.16 -1.84 -7.70
C ARG A 171 1.34 -1.88 -7.50
N GLU A 172 1.91 -0.87 -6.88
CA GLU A 172 3.33 -0.80 -6.55
C GLU A 172 3.74 -1.95 -5.63
N ILE A 173 2.97 -2.21 -4.57
CA ILE A 173 3.20 -3.35 -3.67
C ILE A 173 3.21 -4.66 -4.45
N VAL A 174 2.20 -4.91 -5.27
CA VAL A 174 2.10 -6.14 -6.07
C VAL A 174 3.25 -6.26 -7.06
N ALA A 175 3.65 -5.17 -7.71
CA ALA A 175 4.77 -5.16 -8.65
C ALA A 175 6.11 -5.50 -7.99
N ILE A 176 6.33 -5.00 -6.78
CA ILE A 176 7.53 -5.32 -6.00
C ILE A 176 7.51 -6.79 -5.61
N LEU A 177 6.40 -7.30 -5.09
CA LEU A 177 6.29 -8.70 -4.66
C LEU A 177 6.41 -9.68 -5.83
N ALA A 178 5.90 -9.33 -7.01
CA ALA A 178 6.03 -10.14 -8.23
C ALA A 178 7.49 -10.39 -8.64
N GLN A 179 8.44 -9.56 -8.21
CA GLN A 179 9.87 -9.75 -8.50
C GLN A 179 10.50 -10.90 -7.69
N TYR A 180 9.81 -11.36 -6.67
CA TYR A 180 10.26 -12.44 -5.77
C TYR A 180 9.51 -13.76 -6.00
N MET A 181 8.60 -13.81 -6.97
CA MET A 181 7.82 -14.99 -7.33
C MET A 181 8.59 -16.04 -8.13
#